data_3e7044478daf51e1328ace154e509a39
#
_entry.id   3e7044478daf51e1328ace154e509a39
#
_cell.length_a   1.000
_cell.length_b   1.000
_cell.length_c   1.000
_cell.angle_alpha   90.00
_cell.angle_beta   90.00
_cell.angle_gamma   90.00
#
_symmetry.space_group_name_H-M   'P 1'
#
loop_
_entity.id
_entity.type
_entity.pdbx_description
1 polymer ?
#
loop_
_entity_poly.entity_id
_entity_poly.type
_entity_poly.pdbx_seq_one_letter_code
_entity_poly.pdbx_strand_id
1 'polypeptide(L)'
;MTDVPEALAALEHDQWMAWSKSLAAAEPLSEERVERWRRLWVPYADLSEQEKDADRVWAEKVLALTTDPLASALTREYRECCRRLADPTIANPLWWLGYRCAIETLVARLAEKGIAVTLPSPATRRDR
;
A
#
# COMPACT_ATOMS: atom_id res chain seq x y z
N MET A 1 -0.17 -7.92 13.63
CA MET A 1 -0.69 -7.59 12.28
C MET A 1 0.46 -7.17 11.38
N THR A 2 0.48 -7.65 10.16
CA THR A 2 1.55 -7.31 9.22
C THR A 2 1.34 -5.90 8.67
N ASP A 3 2.31 -5.03 8.87
CA ASP A 3 2.38 -3.72 8.23
C ASP A 3 2.72 -3.92 6.75
N VAL A 4 1.88 -3.45 5.82
CA VAL A 4 2.08 -3.64 4.37
C VAL A 4 3.36 -2.96 3.88
N PRO A 5 3.69 -1.71 4.26
CA PRO A 5 4.97 -1.10 3.91
C PRO A 5 6.18 -1.94 4.32
N GLU A 6 6.22 -2.43 5.55
CA GLU A 6 7.33 -3.26 6.03
C GLU A 6 7.37 -4.63 5.33
N ALA A 7 6.21 -5.24 5.06
CA ALA A 7 6.14 -6.49 4.30
C ALA A 7 6.65 -6.33 2.87
N LEU A 8 6.35 -5.20 2.21
CA LEU A 8 6.88 -4.88 0.89
C LEU A 8 8.39 -4.61 0.93
N ALA A 9 8.88 -3.89 1.92
CA ALA A 9 10.32 -3.67 2.09
C ALA A 9 11.08 -5.00 2.30
N ALA A 10 10.52 -5.91 3.09
CA ALA A 10 11.08 -7.25 3.26
C ALA A 10 11.10 -8.04 1.95
N LEU A 11 10.04 -7.95 1.14
CA LEU A 11 9.97 -8.58 -0.18
C LEU A 11 11.00 -7.99 -1.16
N GLU A 12 11.20 -6.68 -1.15
CA GLU A 12 12.24 -6.01 -1.94
C GLU A 12 13.64 -6.53 -1.56
N HIS A 13 13.88 -6.71 -0.28
CA HIS A 13 15.14 -7.27 0.21
C HIS A 13 15.34 -8.71 -0.26
N ASP A 14 14.33 -9.56 -0.13
CA ASP A 14 14.37 -10.96 -0.59
C ASP A 14 14.65 -11.05 -2.10
N GLN A 15 14.01 -10.19 -2.88
CA GLN A 15 14.24 -10.11 -4.32
C GLN A 15 15.67 -9.71 -4.64
N TRP A 16 16.18 -8.68 -3.97
CA TRP A 16 17.57 -8.24 -4.14
C TRP A 16 18.56 -9.34 -3.75
N MET A 17 18.33 -10.04 -2.62
CA MET A 17 19.18 -11.17 -2.20
C MET A 17 19.22 -12.27 -3.25
N ALA A 18 18.06 -12.66 -3.76
CA ALA A 18 17.97 -13.72 -4.80
C ALA A 18 18.73 -13.32 -6.04
N TRP A 19 18.52 -12.09 -6.53
CA TRP A 19 19.20 -11.56 -7.71
C TRP A 19 20.71 -11.45 -7.50
N SER A 20 21.16 -10.82 -6.41
CA SER A 20 22.60 -10.58 -6.15
C SER A 20 23.38 -11.87 -5.93
N LYS A 21 22.79 -12.87 -5.25
CA LYS A 21 23.39 -14.19 -5.10
C LYS A 21 23.52 -14.92 -6.44
N SER A 22 22.49 -14.85 -7.27
CA SER A 22 22.51 -15.44 -8.60
C SER A 22 23.56 -14.80 -9.49
N LEU A 23 23.68 -13.48 -9.45
CA LEU A 23 24.68 -12.75 -10.22
C LEU A 23 26.11 -13.07 -9.74
N ALA A 24 26.33 -13.12 -8.43
CA ALA A 24 27.64 -13.48 -7.87
C ALA A 24 28.08 -14.90 -8.21
N ALA A 25 27.15 -15.82 -8.41
CA ALA A 25 27.44 -17.19 -8.85
C ALA A 25 27.71 -17.30 -10.36
N ALA A 26 27.12 -16.41 -11.18
CA ALA A 26 27.15 -16.51 -12.64
C ALA A 26 28.24 -15.64 -13.29
N GLU A 27 28.65 -14.55 -12.66
CA GLU A 27 29.60 -13.59 -13.24
C GLU A 27 30.81 -13.34 -12.36
N PRO A 28 31.99 -13.02 -12.95
CA PRO A 28 33.19 -12.68 -12.22
C PRO A 28 33.09 -11.26 -11.63
N LEU A 29 32.56 -11.15 -10.42
CA LEU A 29 32.52 -9.89 -9.67
C LEU A 29 33.79 -9.74 -8.81
N SER A 30 34.14 -8.50 -8.45
CA SER A 30 35.26 -8.27 -7.53
C SER A 30 34.94 -8.84 -6.14
N GLU A 31 35.97 -9.36 -5.46
CA GLU A 31 35.83 -9.89 -4.10
C GLU A 31 35.28 -8.84 -3.13
N GLU A 32 35.71 -7.58 -3.26
CA GLU A 32 35.22 -6.48 -2.45
C GLU A 32 33.70 -6.27 -2.58
N ARG A 33 33.18 -6.38 -3.82
CA ARG A 33 31.75 -6.25 -4.09
C ARG A 33 30.97 -7.39 -3.46
N VAL A 34 31.42 -8.61 -3.70
CA VAL A 34 30.78 -9.81 -3.15
C VAL A 34 30.81 -9.79 -1.62
N GLU A 35 31.91 -9.35 -1.00
CA GLU A 35 32.00 -9.26 0.45
C GLU A 35 31.07 -8.20 1.05
N ARG A 36 30.92 -7.05 0.38
CA ARG A 36 29.92 -6.05 0.79
C ARG A 36 28.49 -6.60 0.70
N TRP A 37 28.19 -7.34 -0.36
CA TRP A 37 26.87 -7.95 -0.52
C TRP A 37 26.62 -9.07 0.48
N ARG A 38 27.62 -9.89 0.77
CA ARG A 38 27.52 -11.01 1.72
C ARG A 38 27.06 -10.56 3.10
N ARG A 39 27.45 -9.38 3.53
CA ARG A 39 27.01 -8.81 4.82
C ARG A 39 25.50 -8.51 4.84
N LEU A 40 24.92 -8.26 3.69
CA LEU A 40 23.49 -7.96 3.50
C LEU A 40 22.65 -9.21 3.16
N TRP A 41 23.30 -10.36 2.95
CA TRP A 41 22.59 -11.63 2.69
C TRP A 41 22.09 -12.26 3.99
N VAL A 42 21.28 -11.52 4.69
CA VAL A 42 20.62 -11.90 5.94
C VAL A 42 19.13 -11.59 5.84
N PRO A 43 18.28 -12.22 6.67
CA PRO A 43 16.85 -11.86 6.69
C PRO A 43 16.64 -10.37 6.92
N TYR A 44 15.62 -9.80 6.30
CA TYR A 44 15.28 -8.38 6.46
C TYR A 44 15.19 -7.94 7.92
N ALA A 45 14.64 -8.79 8.79
CA ALA A 45 14.52 -8.50 10.22
C ALA A 45 15.87 -8.25 10.91
N ASP A 46 16.97 -8.83 10.39
CA ASP A 46 18.32 -8.74 10.95
C ASP A 46 19.11 -7.54 10.40
N LEU A 47 18.56 -6.80 9.45
CA LEU A 47 19.17 -5.57 8.93
C LEU A 47 19.09 -4.44 9.96
N SER A 48 20.05 -3.52 9.90
CA SER A 48 19.94 -2.24 10.62
C SER A 48 18.79 -1.38 10.06
N GLU A 49 18.29 -0.43 10.85
CA GLU A 49 17.24 0.48 10.38
C GLU A 49 17.68 1.27 9.14
N GLN A 50 18.93 1.69 9.06
CA GLN A 50 19.48 2.39 7.90
C GLN A 50 19.48 1.50 6.64
N GLU A 51 19.82 0.23 6.78
CA GLU A 51 19.79 -0.74 5.68
C GLU A 51 18.36 -1.03 5.22
N LYS A 52 17.41 -1.17 6.16
CA LYS A 52 15.99 -1.30 5.87
C LYS A 52 15.42 -0.10 5.12
N ASP A 53 15.89 1.11 5.40
CA ASP A 53 15.43 2.33 4.73
C ASP A 53 15.69 2.30 3.22
N ALA A 54 16.74 1.66 2.76
CA ALA A 54 17.00 1.48 1.33
C ALA A 54 15.89 0.67 0.64
N ASP A 55 15.39 -0.37 1.28
CA ASP A 55 14.28 -1.19 0.78
C ASP A 55 12.93 -0.50 0.95
N ARG A 56 12.74 0.24 2.05
CA ARG A 56 11.53 1.04 2.32
C ARG A 56 11.26 2.08 1.25
N VAL A 57 12.29 2.72 0.70
CA VAL A 57 12.16 3.68 -0.41
C VAL A 57 11.48 3.03 -1.63
N TRP A 58 11.81 1.80 -1.96
CA TRP A 58 11.18 1.08 -3.07
C TRP A 58 9.77 0.62 -2.72
N ALA A 59 9.55 0.16 -1.50
CA ALA A 59 8.22 -0.18 -1.01
C ALA A 59 7.24 1.00 -1.11
N GLU A 60 7.67 2.20 -0.73
CA GLU A 60 6.88 3.43 -0.87
C GLU A 60 6.52 3.74 -2.31
N LYS A 61 7.46 3.56 -3.26
CA LYS A 61 7.20 3.75 -4.69
C LYS A 61 6.16 2.76 -5.23
N VAL A 62 6.24 1.50 -4.82
CA VAL A 62 5.24 0.48 -5.19
C VAL A 62 3.87 0.84 -4.63
N LEU A 63 3.81 1.24 -3.36
CA LEU A 63 2.56 1.65 -2.71
C LEU A 63 1.94 2.87 -3.42
N ALA A 64 2.72 3.87 -3.78
CA ALA A 64 2.22 5.03 -4.52
C ALA A 64 1.57 4.63 -5.85
N LEU A 65 2.18 3.71 -6.60
CA LEU A 65 1.63 3.21 -7.87
C LEU A 65 0.34 2.42 -7.72
N THR A 66 0.13 1.74 -6.60
CA THR A 66 -1.04 0.90 -6.34
C THR A 66 -2.12 1.60 -5.54
N THR A 67 -1.74 2.50 -4.63
CA THR A 67 -2.67 3.21 -3.75
C THR A 67 -3.44 4.29 -4.49
N ASP A 68 -2.82 5.05 -5.38
CA ASP A 68 -3.49 6.13 -6.12
C ASP A 68 -4.65 5.63 -6.99
N PRO A 69 -4.52 4.57 -7.80
CA PRO A 69 -5.64 3.99 -8.54
C PRO A 69 -6.75 3.45 -7.60
N LEU A 70 -6.39 2.80 -6.51
CA LEU A 70 -7.33 2.29 -5.52
C LEU A 70 -8.09 3.44 -4.84
N ALA A 71 -7.38 4.47 -4.39
CA ALA A 71 -7.96 5.66 -3.76
C ALA A 71 -8.92 6.37 -4.72
N SER A 72 -8.55 6.50 -6.00
CA SER A 72 -9.40 7.10 -7.04
C SER A 72 -10.67 6.30 -7.25
N ALA A 73 -10.57 4.97 -7.34
CA ALA A 73 -11.71 4.08 -7.51
C ALA A 73 -12.66 4.14 -6.30
N LEU A 74 -12.13 4.03 -5.08
CA LEU A 74 -12.92 4.10 -3.84
C LEU A 74 -13.59 5.47 -3.67
N THR A 75 -12.89 6.55 -3.99
CA THR A 75 -13.43 7.91 -3.95
C THR A 75 -14.60 8.08 -4.92
N ARG A 76 -14.48 7.56 -6.14
CA ARG A 76 -15.54 7.60 -7.14
C ARG A 76 -16.78 6.85 -6.65
N GLU A 77 -16.62 5.63 -6.18
CA GLU A 77 -17.73 4.81 -5.67
C GLU A 77 -18.37 5.44 -4.43
N TYR A 78 -17.58 5.99 -3.54
CA TYR A 78 -18.08 6.68 -2.36
C TYR A 78 -18.91 7.92 -2.71
N ARG A 79 -18.45 8.74 -3.65
CA ARG A 79 -19.21 9.91 -4.15
C ARG A 79 -20.52 9.49 -4.76
N GLU A 80 -20.55 8.40 -5.54
CA GLU A 80 -21.79 7.88 -6.12
C GLU A 80 -22.75 7.43 -5.02
N CYS A 81 -22.30 6.73 -3.99
CA CYS A 81 -23.13 6.37 -2.84
C CYS A 81 -23.74 7.59 -2.15
N CYS A 82 -22.92 8.61 -1.87
CA CYS A 82 -23.39 9.84 -1.25
C CYS A 82 -24.41 10.58 -2.14
N ARG A 83 -24.18 10.64 -3.45
CA ARG A 83 -25.10 11.24 -4.41
C ARG A 83 -26.45 10.51 -4.44
N ARG A 84 -26.42 9.18 -4.46
CA ARG A 84 -27.64 8.36 -4.43
C ARG A 84 -28.42 8.54 -3.13
N LEU A 85 -27.73 8.52 -1.98
CA LEU A 85 -28.36 8.70 -0.67
C LEU A 85 -28.94 10.11 -0.46
N ALA A 86 -28.46 11.11 -1.20
CA ALA A 86 -29.03 12.46 -1.17
C ALA A 86 -30.32 12.60 -1.99
N ASP A 87 -30.63 11.66 -2.86
CA ASP A 87 -31.87 11.62 -3.63
C ASP A 87 -32.99 11.02 -2.79
N PRO A 88 -34.06 11.79 -2.44
CA PRO A 88 -35.17 11.29 -1.60
C PRO A 88 -36.01 10.23 -2.30
N THR A 89 -35.88 10.07 -3.62
CA THR A 89 -36.65 9.10 -4.42
C THR A 89 -35.88 7.83 -4.72
N ILE A 90 -34.66 7.67 -4.15
CA ILE A 90 -33.80 6.54 -4.45
C ILE A 90 -34.44 5.19 -4.06
N ALA A 91 -34.42 4.25 -4.96
CA ALA A 91 -34.79 2.88 -4.68
C ALA A 91 -33.71 2.22 -3.79
N ASN A 92 -34.16 1.46 -2.80
CA ASN A 92 -33.30 0.70 -1.89
C ASN A 92 -32.23 1.56 -1.15
N PRO A 93 -32.63 2.59 -0.39
CA PRO A 93 -31.67 3.45 0.31
C PRO A 93 -30.79 2.69 1.30
N LEU A 94 -31.30 1.63 1.92
CA LEU A 94 -30.53 0.79 2.84
C LEU A 94 -29.38 0.03 2.14
N TRP A 95 -29.56 -0.35 0.88
CA TRP A 95 -28.51 -0.96 0.09
C TRP A 95 -27.36 0.03 -0.16
N TRP A 96 -27.69 1.26 -0.54
CA TRP A 96 -26.68 2.31 -0.76
C TRP A 96 -25.98 2.71 0.52
N LEU A 97 -26.69 2.74 1.64
CA LEU A 97 -26.11 2.99 2.96
C LEU A 97 -25.14 1.87 3.35
N GLY A 98 -25.54 0.62 3.15
CA GLY A 98 -24.69 -0.55 3.42
C GLY A 98 -23.43 -0.54 2.55
N TYR A 99 -23.55 -0.17 1.28
CA TYR A 99 -22.42 -0.06 0.37
C TYR A 99 -21.44 1.05 0.80
N ARG A 100 -21.95 2.21 1.19
CA ARG A 100 -21.12 3.29 1.74
C ARG A 100 -20.38 2.85 2.99
N CYS A 101 -21.07 2.22 3.93
CA CYS A 101 -20.45 1.70 5.15
C CYS A 101 -19.37 0.64 4.85
N ALA A 102 -19.57 -0.19 3.83
CA ALA A 102 -18.57 -1.16 3.39
C ALA A 102 -17.29 -0.48 2.87
N ILE A 103 -17.42 0.60 2.10
CA ILE A 103 -16.28 1.39 1.62
C ILE A 103 -15.55 2.04 2.80
N GLU A 104 -16.26 2.66 3.74
CA GLU A 104 -15.67 3.28 4.94
C GLU A 104 -14.93 2.25 5.80
N THR A 105 -15.51 1.06 5.97
CA THR A 105 -14.87 -0.05 6.70
C THR A 105 -13.62 -0.53 5.99
N LEU A 106 -13.64 -0.66 4.67
CA LEU A 106 -12.48 -1.05 3.88
C LEU A 106 -11.35 -0.03 4.03
N VAL A 107 -11.66 1.26 3.93
CA VAL A 107 -10.67 2.34 4.10
C VAL A 107 -10.05 2.31 5.50
N ALA A 108 -10.84 2.08 6.55
CA ALA A 108 -10.33 1.92 7.91
C ALA A 108 -9.38 0.72 8.04
N ARG A 109 -9.72 -0.42 7.45
CA ARG A 109 -8.86 -1.62 7.44
C ARG A 109 -7.58 -1.45 6.65
N LEU A 110 -7.64 -0.71 5.54
CA LEU A 110 -6.45 -0.36 4.77
C LEU A 110 -5.50 0.52 5.58
N ALA A 111 -6.04 1.50 6.32
CA ALA A 111 -5.26 2.35 7.22
C ALA A 111 -4.54 1.55 8.31
N GLU A 112 -5.19 0.53 8.89
CA GLU A 112 -4.56 -0.40 9.85
C GLU A 112 -3.38 -1.17 9.26
N LYS A 113 -3.33 -1.30 7.93
CA LYS A 113 -2.25 -1.94 7.17
C LYS A 113 -1.20 -0.96 6.63
N GLY A 114 -1.27 0.31 7.02
CA GLY A 114 -0.35 1.33 6.54
C GLY A 114 -0.70 1.93 5.18
N ILE A 115 -1.89 1.63 4.63
CA ILE A 115 -2.37 2.15 3.35
C ILE A 115 -3.40 3.23 3.62
N ALA A 116 -3.01 4.49 3.44
CA ALA A 116 -3.89 5.63 3.66
C ALA A 116 -4.73 5.96 2.41
N VAL A 117 -6.04 5.96 2.56
CA VAL A 117 -6.99 6.44 1.55
C VAL A 117 -7.87 7.49 2.21
N THR A 118 -7.97 8.67 1.62
CA THR A 118 -8.82 9.75 2.12
C THR A 118 -10.11 9.82 1.30
N LEU A 119 -11.23 9.57 1.95
CA LEU A 119 -12.55 9.75 1.34
C LEU A 119 -12.98 11.21 1.41
N PRO A 120 -13.72 11.71 0.40
CA PRO A 120 -14.29 13.04 0.47
C PRO A 120 -15.35 13.13 1.57
N SER A 121 -15.50 14.31 2.18
CA SER A 121 -16.62 14.54 3.08
C SER A 121 -17.94 14.39 2.32
N PRO A 122 -18.97 13.75 2.91
CA PRO A 122 -20.30 13.79 2.35
C PRO A 122 -20.73 15.25 2.21
N ALA A 123 -21.22 15.64 1.04
CA ALA A 123 -21.68 17.00 0.83
C ALA A 123 -22.77 17.32 1.86
N THR A 124 -22.47 18.19 2.78
CA THR A 124 -23.49 18.78 3.66
C THR A 124 -24.46 19.54 2.75
N ARG A 125 -25.73 19.18 2.86
CA ARG A 125 -26.81 19.96 2.24
C ARG A 125 -26.59 21.40 2.66
N ARG A 126 -26.16 22.26 1.74
CA ARG A 126 -26.26 23.70 1.97
C ARG A 126 -27.75 23.98 2.05
N ASP A 127 -28.21 24.34 3.23
CA ASP A 127 -29.53 24.90 3.40
C ASP A 127 -29.66 26.08 2.43
N ARG A 128 -30.61 25.93 1.51
CA ARG A 128 -31.07 27.03 0.68
C ARG A 128 -32.20 27.74 1.39
#